data_e9f71379dd47cf00c909ecef207b51f2
#
_entry.id   e9f71379dd47cf00c909ecef207b51f2
#
_cell.length_a   1.000
_cell.length_b   1.000
_cell.length_c   1.000
_cell.angle_alpha   90.00
_cell.angle_beta   90.00
_cell.angle_gamma   90.00
#
_symmetry.space_group_name_H-M   'P 1'
#
loop_
_entity.id
_entity.type
_entity.pdbx_description
1 polymer ?
#
loop_
_entity_poly.entity_id
_entity_poly.type
_entity_poly.pdbx_seq_one_letter_code
_entity_poly.pdbx_strand_id
1 'polypeptide(L)'
;MLYPLARHFLFKLNPEQAHDLSIKYLPRLLGTPLDCFFRHSLPKRPVTVMGLYFANPVGLAAGLDKDGECIDAFGAMGFGFIEVGTVTPKPQSGNDKPRLFRVIPAEGIINRMGFNNKGVDHLVAQVKKAKYQGVIGINIGKNKDTPIEQGKDDYLICMDKVYDHAGYIAVNISSPNTPGLRQLQYGDALDELLAALKVRQQELAAQYKKYVPLAVKIAPDLSLDEINQVAASLIKNGIDGVIATNTTLERDMIYDMPHAGEAGGLSGRPLQHKSTEVIRQLAKALDGALPIIGVGGIDSAMAAREKLAAGASLVQIYSGFIYKGPSLVKDIVTHI
;
A
#
# COMPACT_ATOMS: atom_id res chain seq x y z
N MET A 1 7.81 19.70 -15.29
CA MET A 1 7.66 21.05 -14.68
C MET A 1 6.21 21.44 -14.36
N LEU A 2 5.16 20.75 -14.81
CA LEU A 2 3.76 21.17 -14.55
C LEU A 2 3.17 20.68 -13.23
N TYR A 3 3.71 19.62 -12.61
CA TYR A 3 3.14 19.11 -11.35
C TYR A 3 3.12 20.13 -10.21
N PRO A 4 4.17 20.93 -9.95
CA PRO A 4 4.09 21.97 -8.90
C PRO A 4 2.93 22.95 -9.09
N LEU A 5 2.62 23.30 -10.35
CA LEU A 5 1.48 24.16 -10.69
C LEU A 5 0.15 23.44 -10.41
N ALA A 6 -0.01 22.20 -10.92
CA ALA A 6 -1.18 21.38 -10.65
C ALA A 6 -1.38 21.16 -9.15
N ARG A 7 -0.31 20.84 -8.41
CA ARG A 7 -0.32 20.71 -6.95
C ARG A 7 -0.80 21.98 -6.26
N HIS A 8 -0.33 23.17 -6.70
CA HIS A 8 -0.77 24.45 -6.13
C HIS A 8 -2.29 24.60 -6.19
N PHE A 9 -2.93 24.24 -7.30
CA PHE A 9 -4.38 24.28 -7.42
C PHE A 9 -5.07 23.19 -6.63
N LEU A 10 -4.59 21.94 -6.71
CA LEU A 10 -5.17 20.80 -5.97
C LEU A 10 -5.09 21.00 -4.45
N PHE A 11 -4.05 21.68 -3.96
CA PHE A 11 -3.87 21.92 -2.53
C PHE A 11 -4.79 23.03 -1.97
N LYS A 12 -5.42 23.82 -2.83
CA LYS A 12 -6.50 24.75 -2.42
C LYS A 12 -7.83 24.05 -2.16
N LEU A 13 -8.00 22.85 -2.74
CA LEU A 13 -9.20 22.04 -2.53
C LEU A 13 -9.09 21.23 -1.23
N ASN A 14 -10.23 20.80 -0.69
CA ASN A 14 -10.26 19.77 0.34
C ASN A 14 -9.45 18.54 -0.13
N PRO A 15 -8.63 17.91 0.74
CA PRO A 15 -7.76 16.82 0.35
C PRO A 15 -8.48 15.65 -0.34
N GLU A 16 -9.66 15.25 0.14
CA GLU A 16 -10.42 14.16 -0.46
C GLU A 16 -11.04 14.57 -1.81
N GLN A 17 -11.53 15.81 -1.93
CA GLN A 17 -12.01 16.34 -3.22
C GLN A 17 -10.89 16.39 -4.27
N ALA A 18 -9.69 16.81 -3.87
CA ALA A 18 -8.53 16.80 -4.78
C ALA A 18 -8.16 15.39 -5.22
N HIS A 19 -8.24 14.40 -4.31
CA HIS A 19 -8.05 13.00 -4.62
C HIS A 19 -9.09 12.50 -5.63
N ASP A 20 -10.37 12.69 -5.34
CA ASP A 20 -11.48 12.23 -6.19
C ASP A 20 -11.40 12.84 -7.58
N LEU A 21 -11.06 14.13 -7.67
CA LEU A 21 -10.84 14.83 -8.93
C LEU A 21 -9.68 14.21 -9.72
N SER A 22 -8.57 13.91 -9.03
CA SER A 22 -7.40 13.32 -9.67
C SER A 22 -7.70 11.92 -10.21
N ILE A 23 -8.31 11.04 -9.41
CA ILE A 23 -8.69 9.69 -9.84
C ILE A 23 -9.68 9.73 -11.02
N LYS A 24 -10.63 10.66 -11.00
CA LYS A 24 -11.65 10.80 -12.07
C LYS A 24 -11.06 11.25 -13.41
N TYR A 25 -10.09 12.17 -13.39
CA TYR A 25 -9.60 12.80 -14.63
C TYR A 25 -8.29 12.24 -15.15
N LEU A 26 -7.43 11.71 -14.29
CA LEU A 26 -6.12 11.18 -14.69
C LEU A 26 -6.20 10.11 -15.80
N PRO A 27 -7.10 9.11 -15.77
CA PRO A 27 -7.23 8.13 -16.85
C PRO A 27 -7.65 8.76 -18.19
N ARG A 28 -8.39 9.87 -18.15
CA ARG A 28 -8.84 10.57 -19.36
C ARG A 28 -7.74 11.33 -20.07
N LEU A 29 -6.66 11.63 -19.37
CA LEU A 29 -5.49 12.31 -19.96
C LEU A 29 -4.57 11.30 -20.66
N LEU A 30 -4.68 10.01 -20.34
CA LEU A 30 -3.87 8.98 -20.95
C LEU A 30 -4.19 8.80 -22.42
N GLY A 31 -3.15 8.80 -23.28
CA GLY A 31 -3.30 8.75 -24.75
C GLY A 31 -3.63 10.08 -25.39
N THR A 32 -3.74 11.18 -24.64
CA THR A 32 -3.81 12.54 -25.17
C THR A 32 -2.42 13.19 -25.19
N PRO A 33 -2.22 14.32 -25.92
CA PRO A 33 -0.96 15.05 -25.86
C PRO A 33 -0.53 15.47 -24.44
N LEU A 34 -1.47 15.53 -23.50
CA LEU A 34 -1.20 15.91 -22.11
C LEU A 34 -0.55 14.79 -21.29
N ASP A 35 -0.55 13.55 -21.76
CA ASP A 35 0.10 12.45 -21.03
C ASP A 35 1.64 12.57 -20.98
N CYS A 36 2.24 13.30 -21.92
CA CYS A 36 3.68 13.61 -21.90
C CYS A 36 4.15 14.29 -20.62
N PHE A 37 3.26 14.94 -19.87
CA PHE A 37 3.60 15.62 -18.61
C PHE A 37 3.80 14.66 -17.43
N PHE A 38 3.28 13.45 -17.52
CA PHE A 38 3.42 12.44 -16.46
C PHE A 38 3.92 11.08 -16.96
N ARG A 39 3.90 10.82 -18.27
CA ARG A 39 4.47 9.61 -18.85
C ARG A 39 5.99 9.66 -18.77
N HIS A 40 6.59 8.59 -18.24
CA HIS A 40 8.04 8.45 -18.13
C HIS A 40 8.53 7.16 -18.78
N SER A 41 9.57 7.28 -19.62
CA SER A 41 10.41 6.15 -19.99
C SER A 41 11.57 6.09 -19.00
N LEU A 42 11.67 5.02 -18.24
CA LEU A 42 12.63 4.87 -17.16
C LEU A 42 13.71 3.83 -17.50
N PRO A 43 14.92 3.93 -16.92
CA PRO A 43 15.91 2.89 -17.06
C PRO A 43 15.36 1.56 -16.48
N LYS A 44 15.71 0.46 -17.11
CA LYS A 44 15.37 -0.87 -16.58
C LYS A 44 16.22 -1.14 -15.34
N ARG A 45 15.56 -1.46 -14.24
CA ARG A 45 16.15 -1.87 -12.96
C ARG A 45 15.44 -3.14 -12.47
N PRO A 46 15.48 -4.23 -13.25
CA PRO A 46 14.66 -5.39 -12.96
C PRO A 46 15.08 -6.05 -11.65
N VAL A 47 14.10 -6.57 -10.93
CA VAL A 47 14.30 -7.37 -9.72
C VAL A 47 13.24 -8.47 -9.66
N THR A 48 13.65 -9.65 -9.18
CA THR A 48 12.72 -10.77 -8.93
C THR A 48 12.52 -10.92 -7.43
N VAL A 49 11.27 -10.80 -6.99
CA VAL A 49 10.87 -10.90 -5.59
C VAL A 49 9.59 -11.73 -5.50
N MET A 50 9.47 -12.63 -4.52
CA MET A 50 8.31 -13.56 -4.39
C MET A 50 8.04 -14.37 -5.68
N GLY A 51 9.06 -14.69 -6.48
CA GLY A 51 8.89 -15.34 -7.78
C GLY A 51 8.34 -14.46 -8.90
N LEU A 52 8.09 -13.17 -8.66
CA LEU A 52 7.55 -12.22 -9.62
C LEU A 52 8.66 -11.32 -10.18
N TYR A 53 8.57 -11.02 -11.48
CA TYR A 53 9.47 -10.08 -12.16
C TYR A 53 8.91 -8.67 -12.10
N PHE A 54 9.67 -7.73 -11.55
CA PHE A 54 9.37 -6.30 -11.49
C PHE A 54 10.32 -5.54 -12.42
N ALA A 55 9.78 -4.67 -13.27
CA ALA A 55 10.59 -3.87 -14.21
C ALA A 55 11.51 -2.87 -13.48
N ASN A 56 11.13 -2.43 -12.31
CA ASN A 56 11.92 -1.68 -11.34
C ASN A 56 11.32 -1.88 -9.93
N PRO A 57 12.09 -1.62 -8.86
CA PRO A 57 11.65 -1.92 -7.50
C PRO A 57 10.70 -0.88 -6.87
N VAL A 58 10.21 0.11 -7.62
CA VAL A 58 9.37 1.22 -7.10
C VAL A 58 7.91 0.99 -7.41
N GLY A 59 7.08 0.83 -6.39
CA GLY A 59 5.65 0.61 -6.51
C GLY A 59 4.79 1.75 -5.97
N LEU A 60 3.54 1.76 -6.40
CA LEU A 60 2.48 2.55 -5.80
C LEU A 60 1.89 1.80 -4.61
N ALA A 61 1.81 2.45 -3.45
CA ALA A 61 1.19 1.84 -2.28
C ALA A 61 -0.35 1.86 -2.36
N ALA A 62 -0.99 0.85 -1.78
CA ALA A 62 -2.44 0.79 -1.62
C ALA A 62 -3.02 2.03 -0.95
N GLY A 63 -4.26 2.36 -1.31
CA GLY A 63 -5.03 3.48 -0.77
C GLY A 63 -5.09 4.70 -1.69
N LEU A 64 -4.20 4.82 -2.68
CA LEU A 64 -4.27 5.91 -3.66
C LEU A 64 -5.25 5.58 -4.78
N ASP A 65 -5.20 4.38 -5.31
CA ASP A 65 -6.19 3.83 -6.25
C ASP A 65 -6.94 2.66 -5.60
N LYS A 66 -7.95 2.98 -4.79
CA LYS A 66 -8.64 1.97 -3.98
C LYS A 66 -9.47 1.01 -4.83
N ASP A 67 -10.01 1.51 -5.91
CA ASP A 67 -10.97 0.78 -6.74
C ASP A 67 -10.38 0.33 -8.10
N GLY A 68 -9.06 0.55 -8.34
CA GLY A 68 -8.38 0.13 -9.56
C GLY A 68 -8.74 0.96 -10.80
N GLU A 69 -9.13 2.22 -10.62
CA GLU A 69 -9.64 3.06 -11.71
C GLU A 69 -8.54 3.82 -12.48
N CYS A 70 -7.30 3.83 -11.96
CA CYS A 70 -6.16 4.58 -12.52
C CYS A 70 -4.93 3.73 -12.82
N ILE A 71 -5.02 2.40 -12.84
CA ILE A 71 -3.88 1.48 -12.99
C ILE A 71 -3.00 1.86 -14.20
N ASP A 72 -3.58 2.04 -15.38
CA ASP A 72 -2.84 2.35 -16.60
C ASP A 72 -2.15 3.71 -16.55
N ALA A 73 -2.79 4.69 -15.90
CA ALA A 73 -2.21 6.03 -15.75
C ALA A 73 -1.01 6.02 -14.80
N PHE A 74 -1.09 5.30 -13.69
CA PHE A 74 0.05 5.10 -12.79
C PHE A 74 1.15 4.27 -13.46
N GLY A 75 0.79 3.25 -14.23
CA GLY A 75 1.75 2.49 -15.05
C GLY A 75 2.53 3.38 -16.01
N ALA A 76 1.85 4.33 -16.69
CA ALA A 76 2.48 5.30 -17.58
C ALA A 76 3.45 6.25 -16.87
N MET A 77 3.31 6.46 -15.56
CA MET A 77 4.25 7.25 -14.75
C MET A 77 5.54 6.49 -14.42
N GLY A 78 5.62 5.20 -14.76
CA GLY A 78 6.83 4.39 -14.62
C GLY A 78 6.92 3.56 -13.35
N PHE A 79 5.83 3.41 -12.60
CA PHE A 79 5.79 2.46 -11.48
C PHE A 79 6.09 1.04 -11.97
N GLY A 80 7.00 0.33 -11.30
CA GLY A 80 7.34 -1.06 -11.58
C GLY A 80 6.26 -2.03 -11.15
N PHE A 81 5.42 -1.63 -10.19
CA PHE A 81 4.22 -2.34 -9.76
C PHE A 81 3.22 -1.38 -9.12
N ILE A 82 1.96 -1.80 -9.06
CA ILE A 82 0.86 -0.99 -8.53
C ILE A 82 0.07 -1.84 -7.54
N GLU A 83 -0.08 -1.35 -6.31
CA GLU A 83 -0.97 -1.97 -5.32
C GLU A 83 -2.27 -1.19 -5.25
N VAL A 84 -3.38 -1.82 -5.66
CA VAL A 84 -4.74 -1.29 -5.59
C VAL A 84 -5.46 -1.77 -4.33
N GLY A 85 -6.54 -1.10 -3.93
CA GLY A 85 -7.24 -1.38 -2.67
C GLY A 85 -6.87 -0.38 -1.58
N THR A 86 -7.19 -0.60 -0.31
CA THR A 86 -7.76 -1.83 0.28
C THR A 86 -9.21 -1.98 -0.13
N VAL A 87 -9.52 -3.16 -0.61
CA VAL A 87 -10.88 -3.54 -0.97
C VAL A 87 -11.46 -4.50 0.08
N THR A 88 -12.77 -4.45 0.25
CA THR A 88 -13.53 -5.32 1.15
C THR A 88 -14.57 -6.12 0.37
N PRO A 89 -15.12 -7.23 0.90
CA PRO A 89 -16.11 -8.03 0.20
C PRO A 89 -17.29 -7.22 -0.33
N LYS A 90 -17.84 -6.37 0.53
CA LYS A 90 -18.96 -5.46 0.19
C LYS A 90 -18.45 -4.03 0.06
N PRO A 91 -19.06 -3.20 -0.79
CA PRO A 91 -18.78 -1.76 -0.82
C PRO A 91 -19.07 -1.12 0.53
N GLN A 92 -18.30 -0.11 0.88
CA GLN A 92 -18.55 0.67 2.10
C GLN A 92 -18.09 2.11 1.94
N SER A 93 -18.80 3.04 2.61
CA SER A 93 -18.51 4.48 2.56
C SER A 93 -17.23 4.87 3.33
N GLY A 94 -16.79 4.01 4.27
CA GLY A 94 -15.74 4.33 5.23
C GLY A 94 -16.23 5.19 6.39
N ASN A 95 -15.30 5.90 7.04
CA ASN A 95 -15.62 6.77 8.19
C ASN A 95 -16.18 8.13 7.75
N ASP A 96 -16.77 8.87 8.68
CA ASP A 96 -17.37 10.19 8.42
C ASP A 96 -16.32 11.23 7.99
N LYS A 97 -16.75 12.17 7.18
CA LYS A 97 -15.95 13.30 6.71
C LYS A 97 -16.05 14.49 7.71
N PRO A 98 -14.97 15.28 7.86
CA PRO A 98 -13.67 15.22 7.20
C PRO A 98 -12.79 14.11 7.77
N ARG A 99 -12.04 13.44 6.90
CA ARG A 99 -11.26 12.25 7.25
C ARG A 99 -9.87 12.17 6.59
N LEU A 100 -9.46 13.26 5.93
CA LEU A 100 -8.17 13.38 5.25
C LEU A 100 -7.62 14.79 5.46
N PHE A 101 -6.41 14.91 6.03
CA PHE A 101 -5.80 16.17 6.41
C PHE A 101 -4.35 16.23 5.93
N ARG A 102 -3.95 17.34 5.31
CA ARG A 102 -2.56 17.59 4.92
C ARG A 102 -1.82 18.35 6.02
N VAL A 103 -0.73 17.81 6.48
CA VAL A 103 0.22 18.50 7.38
C VAL A 103 1.33 19.05 6.49
N ILE A 104 1.04 20.19 5.82
CA ILE A 104 1.89 20.73 4.75
C ILE A 104 3.32 21.01 5.19
N PRO A 105 3.57 21.63 6.38
CA PRO A 105 4.95 21.91 6.83
C PRO A 105 5.81 20.66 6.97
N ALA A 106 5.20 19.52 7.34
CA ALA A 106 5.90 18.24 7.48
C ALA A 106 5.84 17.36 6.24
N GLU A 107 5.22 17.80 5.15
CA GLU A 107 4.91 16.92 3.99
C GLU A 107 4.25 15.60 4.44
N GLY A 108 3.35 15.72 5.43
CA GLY A 108 2.61 14.61 6.04
C GLY A 108 1.12 14.62 5.67
N ILE A 109 0.49 13.47 5.87
CA ILE A 109 -0.97 13.31 5.70
C ILE A 109 -1.50 12.49 6.87
N ILE A 110 -2.56 13.00 7.52
CA ILE A 110 -3.35 12.25 8.50
C ILE A 110 -4.62 11.79 7.82
N ASN A 111 -4.96 10.51 7.97
CA ASN A 111 -6.19 9.95 7.43
C ASN A 111 -6.89 9.01 8.41
N ARG A 112 -8.22 9.01 8.35
CA ARG A 112 -9.12 8.05 8.99
C ARG A 112 -10.16 7.54 8.01
N MET A 113 -9.70 7.10 6.82
CA MET A 113 -10.56 6.75 5.68
C MET A 113 -11.52 5.60 5.98
N GLY A 114 -11.08 4.55 6.71
CA GLY A 114 -11.93 3.42 7.09
C GLY A 114 -12.27 2.50 5.91
N PHE A 115 -11.33 2.29 5.00
CA PHE A 115 -11.47 1.41 3.83
C PHE A 115 -12.70 1.74 2.95
N ASN A 116 -12.95 3.04 2.66
CA ASN A 116 -13.96 3.40 1.68
C ASN A 116 -13.60 2.81 0.31
N ASN A 117 -14.50 2.00 -0.24
CA ASN A 117 -14.30 1.31 -1.53
C ASN A 117 -15.64 0.85 -2.13
N LYS A 118 -15.63 0.52 -3.42
CA LYS A 118 -16.80 0.08 -4.20
C LYS A 118 -17.03 -1.43 -4.18
N GLY A 119 -16.29 -2.17 -3.34
CA GLY A 119 -16.37 -3.62 -3.20
C GLY A 119 -15.47 -4.38 -4.17
N VAL A 120 -15.17 -5.62 -3.80
CA VAL A 120 -14.21 -6.47 -4.52
C VAL A 120 -14.62 -6.74 -5.97
N ASP A 121 -15.92 -6.88 -6.25
CA ASP A 121 -16.40 -7.15 -7.61
C ASP A 121 -16.15 -5.98 -8.56
N HIS A 122 -16.31 -4.74 -8.05
CA HIS A 122 -15.96 -3.55 -8.83
C HIS A 122 -14.47 -3.49 -9.11
N LEU A 123 -13.61 -3.68 -8.10
CA LEU A 123 -12.16 -3.67 -8.27
C LEU A 123 -11.71 -4.71 -9.29
N VAL A 124 -12.20 -5.96 -9.20
CA VAL A 124 -11.88 -7.02 -10.16
C VAL A 124 -12.28 -6.62 -11.58
N ALA A 125 -13.46 -6.00 -11.75
CA ALA A 125 -13.89 -5.52 -13.06
C ALA A 125 -12.96 -4.43 -13.64
N GLN A 126 -12.36 -3.59 -12.80
CA GLN A 126 -11.38 -2.59 -13.25
C GLN A 126 -10.02 -3.22 -13.56
N VAL A 127 -9.51 -4.12 -12.71
CA VAL A 127 -8.26 -4.84 -12.95
C VAL A 127 -8.30 -5.61 -14.28
N LYS A 128 -9.44 -6.26 -14.60
CA LYS A 128 -9.63 -6.94 -15.90
C LYS A 128 -9.55 -6.01 -17.13
N LYS A 129 -9.87 -4.74 -16.97
CA LYS A 129 -9.82 -3.73 -18.04
C LYS A 129 -8.44 -3.11 -18.22
N ALA A 130 -7.60 -3.20 -17.19
CA ALA A 130 -6.27 -2.59 -17.19
C ALA A 130 -5.38 -3.18 -18.28
N LYS A 131 -4.62 -2.32 -18.94
CA LYS A 131 -3.64 -2.67 -19.99
C LYS A 131 -2.21 -2.69 -19.45
N TYR A 132 -2.02 -2.31 -18.21
CA TYR A 132 -0.72 -2.29 -17.55
C TYR A 132 -0.11 -3.69 -17.52
N GLN A 133 1.13 -3.82 -17.96
CA GLN A 133 1.83 -5.10 -18.10
C GLN A 133 2.73 -5.43 -16.90
N GLY A 134 2.79 -4.56 -15.91
CA GLY A 134 3.55 -4.80 -14.68
C GLY A 134 2.74 -5.60 -13.65
N VAL A 135 3.33 -5.81 -12.49
CA VAL A 135 2.71 -6.55 -11.40
C VAL A 135 1.62 -5.69 -10.74
N ILE A 136 0.40 -6.22 -10.65
CA ILE A 136 -0.70 -5.62 -9.90
C ILE A 136 -0.84 -6.37 -8.57
N GLY A 137 -0.56 -5.69 -7.46
CA GLY A 137 -0.89 -6.17 -6.14
C GLY A 137 -2.33 -5.78 -5.78
N ILE A 138 -3.07 -6.68 -5.15
CA ILE A 138 -4.42 -6.38 -4.66
C ILE A 138 -4.44 -6.46 -3.14
N ASN A 139 -4.69 -5.32 -2.52
CA ASN A 139 -4.76 -5.18 -1.07
C ASN A 139 -6.18 -5.46 -0.59
N ILE A 140 -6.34 -6.45 0.28
CA ILE A 140 -7.63 -6.93 0.80
C ILE A 140 -7.75 -6.64 2.30
N GLY A 141 -8.97 -6.41 2.75
CA GLY A 141 -9.26 -6.12 4.14
C GLY A 141 -10.69 -6.49 4.54
N LYS A 142 -10.96 -6.37 5.84
CA LYS A 142 -12.23 -6.66 6.46
C LYS A 142 -13.21 -5.49 6.32
N ASN A 143 -14.49 -5.74 6.03
CA ASN A 143 -15.55 -4.74 6.15
C ASN A 143 -15.63 -4.18 7.57
N LYS A 144 -16.04 -2.91 7.69
CA LYS A 144 -16.18 -2.22 8.99
C LYS A 144 -17.15 -2.93 9.91
N ASP A 145 -18.30 -3.35 9.37
CA ASP A 145 -19.41 -3.92 10.12
C ASP A 145 -19.26 -5.42 10.41
N THR A 146 -18.29 -6.11 9.79
CA THR A 146 -17.98 -7.50 10.12
C THR A 146 -17.32 -7.56 11.51
N PRO A 147 -17.84 -8.35 12.47
CA PRO A 147 -17.19 -8.58 13.76
C PRO A 147 -15.76 -9.12 13.57
N ILE A 148 -14.87 -8.82 14.53
CA ILE A 148 -13.46 -9.19 14.41
C ILE A 148 -13.27 -10.73 14.37
N GLU A 149 -14.10 -11.47 15.04
CA GLU A 149 -14.11 -12.93 15.11
C GLU A 149 -14.46 -13.57 13.75
N GLN A 150 -15.21 -12.85 12.93
CA GLN A 150 -15.59 -13.24 11.55
C GLN A 150 -14.69 -12.57 10.49
N GLY A 151 -13.73 -11.79 10.93
CA GLY A 151 -12.86 -11.02 10.03
C GLY A 151 -12.14 -11.89 8.99
N LYS A 152 -11.75 -13.10 9.38
CA LYS A 152 -11.11 -14.09 8.50
C LYS A 152 -11.93 -14.37 7.23
N ASP A 153 -13.24 -14.47 7.34
CA ASP A 153 -14.12 -14.79 6.22
C ASP A 153 -14.10 -13.70 5.14
N ASP A 154 -14.02 -12.44 5.55
CA ASP A 154 -13.90 -11.32 4.62
C ASP A 154 -12.61 -11.39 3.78
N TYR A 155 -11.48 -11.77 4.39
CA TYR A 155 -10.23 -11.98 3.66
C TYR A 155 -10.33 -13.14 2.68
N LEU A 156 -10.94 -14.28 3.08
CA LEU A 156 -11.13 -15.43 2.22
C LEU A 156 -12.06 -15.09 1.03
N ILE A 157 -13.17 -14.40 1.26
CA ILE A 157 -14.10 -13.95 0.21
C ILE A 157 -13.38 -13.04 -0.79
N CYS A 158 -12.60 -12.07 -0.30
CA CYS A 158 -11.82 -11.21 -1.18
C CYS A 158 -10.78 -12.02 -1.98
N MET A 159 -10.04 -12.91 -1.29
CA MET A 159 -9.00 -13.74 -1.89
C MET A 159 -9.55 -14.58 -3.04
N ASP A 160 -10.69 -15.25 -2.85
CA ASP A 160 -11.35 -16.05 -3.88
C ASP A 160 -11.63 -15.25 -5.16
N LYS A 161 -12.09 -14.01 -5.00
CA LYS A 161 -12.46 -13.16 -6.14
C LYS A 161 -11.27 -12.54 -6.85
N VAL A 162 -10.18 -12.22 -6.13
CA VAL A 162 -9.05 -11.51 -6.71
C VAL A 162 -7.95 -12.43 -7.21
N TYR A 163 -7.92 -13.70 -6.80
CA TYR A 163 -6.77 -14.61 -6.96
C TYR A 163 -6.26 -14.70 -8.39
N ASP A 164 -7.15 -14.96 -9.36
CA ASP A 164 -6.76 -15.12 -10.77
C ASP A 164 -6.24 -13.82 -11.41
N HIS A 165 -6.57 -12.68 -10.82
CA HIS A 165 -6.31 -11.34 -11.37
C HIS A 165 -5.15 -10.62 -10.68
N ALA A 166 -4.69 -11.13 -9.54
CA ALA A 166 -3.60 -10.55 -8.78
C ALA A 166 -2.23 -11.09 -9.23
N GLY A 167 -1.22 -10.22 -9.24
CA GLY A 167 0.17 -10.62 -9.24
C GLY A 167 0.60 -11.09 -7.85
N TYR A 168 0.21 -10.35 -6.80
CA TYR A 168 0.28 -10.77 -5.41
C TYR A 168 -0.94 -10.22 -4.64
N ILE A 169 -1.23 -10.82 -3.49
CA ILE A 169 -2.32 -10.36 -2.61
C ILE A 169 -1.69 -9.80 -1.32
N ALA A 170 -2.04 -8.54 -0.99
CA ALA A 170 -1.62 -7.90 0.25
C ALA A 170 -2.72 -8.01 1.30
N VAL A 171 -2.44 -8.69 2.40
CA VAL A 171 -3.36 -8.88 3.53
C VAL A 171 -3.19 -7.73 4.51
N ASN A 172 -4.15 -6.82 4.57
CA ASN A 172 -4.07 -5.61 5.38
C ASN A 172 -4.70 -5.80 6.75
N ILE A 173 -3.88 -6.09 7.75
CA ILE A 173 -4.28 -6.23 9.16
C ILE A 173 -3.84 -5.05 10.03
N SER A 174 -3.34 -3.97 9.44
CA SER A 174 -2.59 -2.92 10.12
C SER A 174 -3.26 -1.54 10.14
N SER A 175 -4.48 -1.40 9.56
CA SER A 175 -5.16 -0.10 9.55
C SER A 175 -5.55 0.33 10.96
N PRO A 176 -5.19 1.56 11.40
CA PRO A 176 -5.66 2.09 12.67
C PRO A 176 -7.11 2.58 12.61
N ASN A 177 -7.72 2.60 11.43
CA ASN A 177 -8.99 3.27 11.14
C ASN A 177 -10.18 2.31 11.05
N THR A 178 -9.95 1.03 11.28
CA THR A 178 -10.97 -0.02 11.36
C THR A 178 -10.95 -0.62 12.76
N PRO A 179 -12.07 -0.58 13.51
CA PRO A 179 -12.10 -1.03 14.90
C PRO A 179 -11.60 -2.47 15.04
N GLY A 180 -10.72 -2.69 16.03
CA GLY A 180 -10.19 -4.01 16.38
C GLY A 180 -9.23 -4.64 15.38
N LEU A 181 -9.05 -4.08 14.17
CA LEU A 181 -8.30 -4.73 13.10
C LEU A 181 -6.85 -5.04 13.48
N ARG A 182 -6.18 -4.16 14.21
CA ARG A 182 -4.79 -4.37 14.65
C ARG A 182 -4.64 -5.53 15.65
N GLN A 183 -5.73 -6.00 16.25
CA GLN A 183 -5.69 -7.20 17.11
C GLN A 183 -5.35 -8.47 16.30
N LEU A 184 -5.64 -8.48 15.01
CA LEU A 184 -5.25 -9.57 14.10
C LEU A 184 -3.74 -9.64 13.83
N GLN A 185 -2.93 -8.70 14.33
CA GLN A 185 -1.46 -8.75 14.18
C GLN A 185 -0.77 -9.56 15.26
N TYR A 186 -1.50 -10.10 16.25
CA TYR A 186 -0.90 -10.69 17.45
C TYR A 186 -1.42 -12.09 17.75
N GLY A 187 -0.51 -12.92 18.30
CA GLY A 187 -0.83 -14.19 18.92
C GLY A 187 -1.60 -15.16 18.02
N ASP A 188 -2.50 -15.91 18.64
CA ASP A 188 -3.27 -16.97 17.96
C ASP A 188 -4.15 -16.43 16.84
N ALA A 189 -4.68 -15.22 16.98
CA ALA A 189 -5.52 -14.60 15.94
C ALA A 189 -4.76 -14.37 14.62
N LEU A 190 -3.48 -13.99 14.70
CA LEU A 190 -2.62 -13.89 13.52
C LEU A 190 -2.39 -15.25 12.90
N ASP A 191 -1.97 -16.24 13.69
CA ASP A 191 -1.66 -17.59 13.22
C ASP A 191 -2.88 -18.26 12.57
N GLU A 192 -4.05 -18.17 13.18
CA GLU A 192 -5.31 -18.70 12.61
C GLU A 192 -5.67 -18.07 11.27
N LEU A 193 -5.55 -16.74 11.15
CA LEU A 193 -5.79 -16.04 9.90
C LEU A 193 -4.80 -16.50 8.83
N LEU A 194 -3.51 -16.51 9.14
CA LEU A 194 -2.46 -16.88 8.18
C LEU A 194 -2.58 -18.33 7.74
N ALA A 195 -2.84 -19.25 8.65
CA ALA A 195 -3.05 -20.67 8.34
C ALA A 195 -4.24 -20.85 7.38
N ALA A 196 -5.38 -20.19 7.65
CA ALA A 196 -6.55 -20.27 6.79
C ALA A 196 -6.28 -19.70 5.39
N LEU A 197 -5.57 -18.56 5.30
CA LEU A 197 -5.19 -17.97 4.02
C LEU A 197 -4.23 -18.87 3.23
N LYS A 198 -3.29 -19.55 3.89
CA LYS A 198 -2.37 -20.47 3.21
C LYS A 198 -3.05 -21.74 2.71
N VAL A 199 -3.97 -22.29 3.47
CA VAL A 199 -4.79 -23.42 2.99
C VAL A 199 -5.57 -22.99 1.73
N ARG A 200 -6.23 -21.84 1.79
CA ARG A 200 -6.99 -21.32 0.66
C ARG A 200 -6.11 -20.97 -0.55
N GLN A 201 -4.92 -20.43 -0.32
CA GLN A 201 -3.95 -20.16 -1.40
C GLN A 201 -3.58 -21.45 -2.14
N GLN A 202 -3.34 -22.55 -1.43
CA GLN A 202 -3.00 -23.84 -2.04
C GLN A 202 -4.14 -24.40 -2.88
N GLU A 203 -5.39 -24.32 -2.39
CA GLU A 203 -6.58 -24.72 -3.14
C GLU A 203 -6.73 -23.92 -4.44
N LEU A 204 -6.62 -22.59 -4.34
CA LEU A 204 -6.74 -21.69 -5.48
C LEU A 204 -5.56 -21.86 -6.46
N ALA A 205 -4.35 -22.10 -5.96
CA ALA A 205 -3.20 -22.39 -6.80
C ALA A 205 -3.39 -23.67 -7.63
N ALA A 206 -3.97 -24.71 -7.04
CA ALA A 206 -4.31 -25.94 -7.75
C ALA A 206 -5.44 -25.71 -8.78
N GLN A 207 -6.47 -24.95 -8.40
CA GLN A 207 -7.60 -24.63 -9.27
C GLN A 207 -7.20 -23.81 -10.50
N TYR A 208 -6.42 -22.73 -10.30
CA TYR A 208 -6.02 -21.80 -11.36
C TYR A 208 -4.69 -22.16 -12.03
N LYS A 209 -3.98 -23.20 -11.54
CA LYS A 209 -2.62 -23.57 -11.98
C LYS A 209 -1.66 -22.38 -11.96
N LYS A 210 -1.82 -21.53 -10.98
CA LYS A 210 -1.09 -20.27 -10.81
C LYS A 210 -0.83 -20.02 -9.33
N TYR A 211 0.43 -19.86 -8.96
CA TYR A 211 0.76 -19.42 -7.60
C TYR A 211 0.73 -17.90 -7.49
N VAL A 212 -0.08 -17.37 -6.59
CA VAL A 212 -0.18 -15.94 -6.30
C VAL A 212 0.37 -15.70 -4.89
N PRO A 213 1.50 -14.99 -4.72
CA PRO A 213 2.10 -14.75 -3.43
C PRO A 213 1.21 -13.95 -2.49
N LEU A 214 1.32 -14.23 -1.18
CA LEU A 214 0.66 -13.49 -0.10
C LEU A 214 1.69 -12.62 0.62
N ALA A 215 1.43 -11.32 0.73
CA ALA A 215 2.22 -10.38 1.53
C ALA A 215 1.36 -9.81 2.66
N VAL A 216 1.87 -9.79 3.90
CA VAL A 216 1.14 -9.26 5.06
C VAL A 216 1.59 -7.84 5.35
N LYS A 217 0.64 -6.89 5.45
CA LYS A 217 0.95 -5.47 5.73
C LYS A 217 0.80 -5.17 7.22
N ILE A 218 1.91 -4.75 7.83
CA ILE A 218 2.03 -4.51 9.28
C ILE A 218 2.02 -3.03 9.64
N ALA A 219 1.71 -2.73 10.91
CA ALA A 219 1.76 -1.37 11.47
C ALA A 219 3.22 -0.98 11.84
N PRO A 220 3.52 0.33 11.91
CA PRO A 220 4.82 0.79 12.39
C PRO A 220 4.90 0.91 13.93
N ASP A 221 3.76 0.79 14.62
CA ASP A 221 3.64 1.04 16.05
C ASP A 221 3.79 -0.26 16.85
N LEU A 222 4.71 -1.13 16.42
CA LEU A 222 5.04 -2.40 17.06
C LEU A 222 6.30 -2.26 17.91
N SER A 223 6.31 -2.88 19.10
CA SER A 223 7.51 -3.09 19.89
C SER A 223 8.44 -4.10 19.21
N LEU A 224 9.68 -4.18 19.69
CA LEU A 224 10.66 -5.16 19.16
C LEU A 224 10.17 -6.61 19.37
N ASP A 225 9.58 -6.89 20.51
CA ASP A 225 9.04 -8.24 20.80
C ASP A 225 7.87 -8.59 19.86
N GLU A 226 6.98 -7.64 19.61
CA GLU A 226 5.88 -7.82 18.65
C GLU A 226 6.39 -8.02 17.21
N ILE A 227 7.43 -7.28 16.79
CA ILE A 227 8.09 -7.50 15.49
C ILE A 227 8.65 -8.92 15.38
N ASN A 228 9.32 -9.42 16.44
CA ASN A 228 9.86 -10.77 16.47
C ASN A 228 8.75 -11.82 16.42
N GLN A 229 7.65 -11.64 17.15
CA GLN A 229 6.48 -12.53 17.10
C GLN A 229 5.83 -12.56 15.74
N VAL A 230 5.61 -11.39 15.12
CA VAL A 230 5.06 -11.29 13.76
C VAL A 230 5.98 -12.00 12.78
N ALA A 231 7.29 -11.75 12.81
CA ALA A 231 8.24 -12.42 11.93
C ALA A 231 8.18 -13.95 12.07
N ALA A 232 8.16 -14.47 13.31
CA ALA A 232 8.03 -15.90 13.58
C ALA A 232 6.73 -16.49 13.02
N SER A 233 5.59 -15.80 13.22
CA SER A 233 4.29 -16.23 12.67
C SER A 233 4.27 -16.24 11.15
N LEU A 234 4.85 -15.24 10.50
CA LEU A 234 4.95 -15.18 9.02
C LEU A 234 5.77 -16.35 8.47
N ILE A 235 6.92 -16.63 9.08
CA ILE A 235 7.80 -17.76 8.70
C ILE A 235 7.09 -19.09 8.95
N LYS A 236 6.54 -19.30 10.14
CA LYS A 236 5.81 -20.53 10.55
C LYS A 236 4.69 -20.87 9.57
N ASN A 237 3.94 -19.87 9.14
CA ASN A 237 2.81 -20.05 8.24
C ASN A 237 3.21 -20.01 6.74
N GLY A 238 4.48 -19.87 6.40
CA GLY A 238 4.96 -19.88 5.01
C GLY A 238 4.41 -18.73 4.16
N ILE A 239 4.28 -17.52 4.73
CA ILE A 239 3.90 -16.31 4.00
C ILE A 239 5.03 -15.93 3.03
N ASP A 240 4.68 -15.32 1.90
CA ASP A 240 5.64 -15.08 0.80
C ASP A 240 6.36 -13.73 0.88
N GLY A 241 5.82 -12.79 1.66
CA GLY A 241 6.43 -11.47 1.85
C GLY A 241 5.75 -10.64 2.94
N VAL A 242 6.36 -9.53 3.30
CA VAL A 242 5.82 -8.59 4.29
C VAL A 242 5.92 -7.16 3.78
N ILE A 243 4.88 -6.35 4.05
CA ILE A 243 4.84 -4.93 3.69
C ILE A 243 4.98 -4.11 4.98
N ALA A 244 6.08 -3.41 5.11
CA ALA A 244 6.41 -2.57 6.26
C ALA A 244 6.67 -1.12 5.79
N THR A 245 5.76 -0.15 6.14
CA THR A 245 4.69 -0.22 7.13
C THR A 245 3.40 0.47 6.65
N ASN A 246 2.33 0.30 7.41
CA ASN A 246 1.17 1.17 7.35
C ASN A 246 1.49 2.54 8.00
N THR A 247 0.47 3.34 8.33
CA THR A 247 0.55 4.66 8.98
C THR A 247 0.69 4.54 10.50
N THR A 248 1.30 5.56 11.15
CA THR A 248 1.50 5.60 12.61
C THR A 248 0.42 6.41 13.34
N LEU A 249 0.19 6.06 14.60
CA LEU A 249 -0.61 6.87 15.53
C LEU A 249 0.23 7.91 16.27
N GLU A 250 1.56 7.84 16.22
CA GLU A 250 2.44 8.83 16.85
C GLU A 250 2.33 10.21 16.20
N ARG A 251 2.51 11.25 17.04
CA ARG A 251 2.35 12.65 16.64
C ARG A 251 3.53 13.54 17.00
N ASP A 252 4.54 13.00 17.68
CA ASP A 252 5.68 13.79 18.22
C ASP A 252 6.37 14.63 17.14
N MET A 253 6.46 14.09 15.92
CA MET A 253 7.07 14.79 14.78
C MET A 253 6.27 15.97 14.24
N ILE A 254 5.03 16.15 14.70
CA ILE A 254 4.10 17.17 14.19
C ILE A 254 3.30 17.87 15.30
N TYR A 255 3.72 17.72 16.57
CA TYR A 255 2.94 18.10 17.74
C TYR A 255 2.44 19.57 17.74
N ASP A 256 3.20 20.47 17.13
CA ASP A 256 2.93 21.91 17.03
C ASP A 256 2.38 22.34 15.66
N MET A 257 2.09 21.38 14.78
CA MET A 257 1.67 21.67 13.42
C MET A 257 0.13 21.63 13.25
N PRO A 258 -0.40 22.30 12.22
CA PRO A 258 -1.81 22.20 11.90
C PRO A 258 -2.26 20.74 11.74
N HIS A 259 -3.45 20.43 12.29
CA HIS A 259 -4.05 19.09 12.28
C HIS A 259 -3.36 18.04 13.15
N ALA A 260 -2.34 18.36 13.94
CA ALA A 260 -1.65 17.37 14.79
C ALA A 260 -2.61 16.62 15.74
N GLY A 261 -3.65 17.26 16.22
CA GLY A 261 -4.68 16.66 17.10
C GLY A 261 -5.72 15.79 16.40
N GLU A 262 -5.68 15.68 15.06
CA GLU A 262 -6.65 14.87 14.34
C GLU A 262 -6.41 13.36 14.56
N ALA A 263 -7.48 12.63 14.79
CA ALA A 263 -7.44 11.17 14.87
C ALA A 263 -7.15 10.55 13.49
N GLY A 264 -6.52 9.39 13.49
CA GLY A 264 -6.19 8.64 12.26
C GLY A 264 -4.71 8.29 12.14
N GLY A 265 -4.31 7.72 11.03
CA GLY A 265 -2.92 7.35 10.75
C GLY A 265 -2.14 8.47 10.08
N LEU A 266 -0.95 8.78 10.58
CA LEU A 266 0.00 9.74 10.01
C LEU A 266 0.93 9.04 9.03
N SER A 267 1.08 9.60 7.83
CA SER A 267 1.97 9.16 6.75
C SER A 267 2.82 10.32 6.21
N GLY A 268 3.72 10.05 5.29
CA GLY A 268 4.64 11.03 4.71
C GLY A 268 5.95 11.13 5.45
N ARG A 269 6.69 12.22 5.24
CA ARG A 269 8.05 12.42 5.80
C ARG A 269 8.14 12.15 7.30
N PRO A 270 7.17 12.51 8.15
CA PRO A 270 7.24 12.21 9.60
C PRO A 270 7.41 10.72 9.92
N LEU A 271 6.90 9.82 9.05
CA LEU A 271 6.99 8.38 9.26
C LEU A 271 8.33 7.76 8.80
N GLN A 272 9.20 8.51 8.10
CA GLN A 272 10.39 7.98 7.42
C GLN A 272 11.29 7.16 8.36
N HIS A 273 11.75 7.78 9.44
CA HIS A 273 12.70 7.16 10.37
C HIS A 273 12.10 5.95 11.07
N LYS A 274 10.90 6.09 11.62
CA LYS A 274 10.20 5.00 12.30
C LYS A 274 10.00 3.79 11.40
N SER A 275 9.49 3.99 10.19
CA SER A 275 9.30 2.92 9.23
C SER A 275 10.62 2.25 8.81
N THR A 276 11.71 3.04 8.65
CA THR A 276 13.04 2.49 8.33
C THR A 276 13.57 1.63 9.47
N GLU A 277 13.36 2.04 10.71
CA GLU A 277 13.79 1.26 11.89
C GLU A 277 12.99 -0.05 12.00
N VAL A 278 11.68 -0.01 11.82
CA VAL A 278 10.84 -1.23 11.79
C VAL A 278 11.31 -2.19 10.68
N ILE A 279 11.63 -1.68 9.48
CA ILE A 279 12.17 -2.52 8.40
C ILE A 279 13.49 -3.18 8.81
N ARG A 280 14.41 -2.42 9.44
CA ARG A 280 15.71 -2.96 9.89
C ARG A 280 15.56 -4.07 10.94
N GLN A 281 14.70 -3.83 11.92
CA GLN A 281 14.40 -4.83 12.97
C GLN A 281 13.72 -6.06 12.38
N LEU A 282 12.77 -5.86 11.48
CA LEU A 282 12.07 -6.94 10.80
C LEU A 282 13.01 -7.76 9.89
N ALA A 283 13.91 -7.10 9.14
CA ALA A 283 14.91 -7.77 8.31
C ALA A 283 15.83 -8.68 9.16
N LYS A 284 16.23 -8.19 10.35
CA LYS A 284 17.01 -8.99 11.31
C LYS A 284 16.21 -10.17 11.83
N ALA A 285 14.93 -9.98 12.20
CA ALA A 285 14.09 -11.03 12.72
C ALA A 285 13.74 -12.11 11.67
N LEU A 286 13.59 -11.72 10.42
CA LEU A 286 13.31 -12.63 9.30
C LEU A 286 14.56 -13.38 8.81
N ASP A 287 15.76 -12.87 9.05
CA ASP A 287 17.05 -13.47 8.64
C ASP A 287 17.06 -13.97 7.16
N GLY A 288 16.48 -13.17 6.27
CA GLY A 288 16.40 -13.50 4.84
C GLY A 288 15.29 -14.48 4.45
N ALA A 289 14.49 -15.00 5.38
CA ALA A 289 13.42 -15.97 5.09
C ALA A 289 12.31 -15.40 4.20
N LEU A 290 12.02 -14.10 4.31
CA LEU A 290 10.97 -13.42 3.56
C LEU A 290 11.45 -12.07 3.04
N PRO A 291 11.10 -11.67 1.79
CA PRO A 291 11.34 -10.33 1.29
C PRO A 291 10.43 -9.30 1.95
N ILE A 292 10.96 -8.08 2.09
CA ILE A 292 10.24 -6.93 2.65
C ILE A 292 9.93 -5.91 1.54
N ILE A 293 8.68 -5.46 1.46
CA ILE A 293 8.28 -4.29 0.68
C ILE A 293 8.27 -3.09 1.63
N GLY A 294 9.24 -2.17 1.47
CA GLY A 294 9.42 -1.02 2.36
C GLY A 294 8.47 0.13 2.00
N VAL A 295 7.70 0.63 2.97
CA VAL A 295 6.74 1.73 2.81
C VAL A 295 6.85 2.69 3.99
N GLY A 296 6.71 3.98 3.73
CA GLY A 296 6.60 5.02 4.77
C GLY A 296 7.67 6.10 4.64
N GLY A 297 7.25 7.33 4.36
CA GLY A 297 8.09 8.50 4.32
C GLY A 297 9.05 8.60 3.12
N ILE A 298 8.86 7.83 2.07
CA ILE A 298 9.71 7.89 0.88
C ILE A 298 9.28 9.10 0.03
N ASP A 299 10.13 10.13 0.01
CA ASP A 299 9.94 11.39 -0.73
C ASP A 299 11.12 11.78 -1.61
N SER A 300 12.14 10.92 -1.70
CA SER A 300 13.38 11.11 -2.45
C SER A 300 14.04 9.76 -2.77
N ALA A 301 14.99 9.77 -3.70
CA ALA A 301 15.84 8.61 -3.97
C ALA A 301 16.68 8.21 -2.75
N MET A 302 17.10 9.19 -1.93
CA MET A 302 17.84 8.93 -0.69
C MET A 302 16.97 8.13 0.30
N ALA A 303 15.74 8.57 0.54
CA ALA A 303 14.81 7.87 1.43
C ALA A 303 14.50 6.44 0.94
N ALA A 304 14.40 6.24 -0.39
CA ALA A 304 14.22 4.91 -0.97
C ALA A 304 15.47 4.02 -0.73
N ARG A 305 16.68 4.55 -0.94
CA ARG A 305 17.94 3.83 -0.65
C ARG A 305 18.06 3.43 0.82
N GLU A 306 17.64 4.30 1.74
CA GLU A 306 17.62 3.97 3.17
C GLU A 306 16.73 2.76 3.48
N LYS A 307 15.56 2.64 2.83
CA LYS A 307 14.69 1.47 2.99
C LYS A 307 15.35 0.20 2.45
N LEU A 308 15.97 0.29 1.26
CA LEU A 308 16.68 -0.84 0.66
C LEU A 308 17.87 -1.27 1.53
N ALA A 309 18.65 -0.31 2.02
CA ALA A 309 19.78 -0.56 2.95
C ALA A 309 19.32 -1.13 4.30
N ALA A 310 18.09 -0.84 4.73
CA ALA A 310 17.51 -1.42 5.94
C ALA A 310 17.00 -2.87 5.74
N GLY A 311 17.03 -3.41 4.51
CA GLY A 311 16.66 -4.78 4.19
C GLY A 311 15.39 -4.93 3.33
N ALA A 312 14.81 -3.84 2.82
CA ALA A 312 13.70 -3.94 1.88
C ALA A 312 14.19 -4.42 0.49
N SER A 313 13.42 -5.28 -0.16
CA SER A 313 13.66 -5.74 -1.54
C SER A 313 12.94 -4.88 -2.58
N LEU A 314 11.82 -4.29 -2.20
CA LEU A 314 10.99 -3.38 -3.00
C LEU A 314 10.60 -2.18 -2.13
N VAL A 315 10.23 -1.07 -2.78
CA VAL A 315 9.71 0.12 -2.07
C VAL A 315 8.39 0.57 -2.65
N GLN A 316 7.51 1.12 -1.81
CA GLN A 316 6.25 1.73 -2.24
C GLN A 316 6.17 3.19 -1.78
N ILE A 317 5.62 4.03 -2.64
CA ILE A 317 5.40 5.45 -2.34
C ILE A 317 3.90 5.78 -2.32
N TYR A 318 3.52 6.73 -1.46
CA TYR A 318 2.16 7.27 -1.33
C TYR A 318 2.20 8.79 -1.13
N SER A 319 2.40 9.26 0.12
CA SER A 319 2.37 10.69 0.46
C SER A 319 3.47 11.48 -0.26
N GLY A 320 4.67 10.92 -0.37
CA GLY A 320 5.76 11.53 -1.15
C GLY A 320 5.34 11.78 -2.61
N PHE A 321 4.62 10.85 -3.22
CA PHE A 321 4.08 11.04 -4.57
C PHE A 321 3.05 12.18 -4.65
N ILE A 322 2.18 12.33 -3.63
CA ILE A 322 1.21 13.44 -3.57
C ILE A 322 1.92 14.79 -3.46
N TYR A 323 3.05 14.87 -2.74
CA TYR A 323 3.80 16.11 -2.58
C TYR A 323 4.75 16.42 -3.75
N LYS A 324 5.39 15.41 -4.33
CA LYS A 324 6.45 15.57 -5.36
C LYS A 324 5.97 15.26 -6.79
N GLY A 325 4.90 14.49 -6.93
CA GLY A 325 4.33 14.10 -8.22
C GLY A 325 5.08 12.99 -8.96
N PRO A 326 4.77 12.79 -10.25
CA PRO A 326 5.34 11.70 -11.06
C PRO A 326 6.87 11.75 -11.19
N SER A 327 7.48 12.92 -11.10
CA SER A 327 8.94 13.07 -11.13
C SER A 327 9.66 12.31 -10.00
N LEU A 328 8.99 12.07 -8.87
CA LEU A 328 9.54 11.29 -7.78
C LEU A 328 9.83 9.84 -8.21
N VAL A 329 8.92 9.22 -8.98
CA VAL A 329 9.14 7.86 -9.50
C VAL A 329 10.39 7.80 -10.34
N LYS A 330 10.53 8.78 -11.27
CA LYS A 330 11.71 8.90 -12.13
C LYS A 330 12.98 9.11 -11.31
N ASP A 331 12.96 10.03 -10.36
CA ASP A 331 14.12 10.32 -9.50
C ASP A 331 14.57 9.05 -8.76
N ILE A 332 13.65 8.36 -8.11
CA ILE A 332 13.98 7.13 -7.36
C ILE A 332 14.56 6.07 -8.31
N VAL A 333 13.86 5.70 -9.40
CA VAL A 333 14.31 4.63 -10.30
C VAL A 333 15.66 4.93 -10.95
N THR A 334 15.96 6.21 -11.18
CA THR A 334 17.24 6.61 -11.79
C THR A 334 18.41 6.48 -10.81
N HIS A 335 18.18 6.71 -9.50
CA HIS A 335 19.24 6.85 -8.52
C HIS A 335 19.33 5.74 -7.45
N ILE A 336 18.53 4.68 -7.55
CA ILE A 336 18.64 3.50 -6.65
C ILE A 336 19.49 2.39 -7.27
#